data_57b4957452f97991019607e2a25f8a81
#
_entry.id   57b4957452f97991019607e2a25f8a81
#
_cell.length_a   1.000
_cell.length_b   1.000
_cell.length_c   1.000
_cell.angle_alpha   90.00
_cell.angle_beta   90.00
_cell.angle_gamma   90.00
#
_symmetry.space_group_name_H-M   'P 1'
#
loop_
_entity.id
_entity.type
_entity.pdbx_description
1 polymer ?
#
loop_
_entity_poly.entity_id
_entity_poly.type
_entity_poly.pdbx_seq_one_letter_code
_entity_poly.pdbx_strand_id
1 'polypeptide(L)'
;LRQQLLTMQRSQVKELRSLHAKLDQMSLNSKSDQPNYTGSNLMQMQPIGILRSCFPEKNGTPRQGSICPSSKAKLKIEWGTNPQHTLEGLESFSHVWVIFLFHANGNIAVKAKIRPPQLSGEKKGLFSTRTPHRPNPIGLSLVKLDKIEDDTVYLSGVDIIDGTPILDIKPYIPAFDNPTLHPLVQPHPLPIAKEDQNDNI
;
A
#
# COMPACT_ATOMS: atom_id res chain seq x y z
N LEU A 1 -2.93 53.60 4.89
CA LEU A 1 -2.65 52.31 4.19
C LEU A 1 -1.87 51.33 5.08
N ARG A 2 -0.73 51.72 5.68
CA ARG A 2 0.11 50.81 6.52
C ARG A 2 -0.61 50.36 7.81
N GLN A 3 -1.39 51.25 8.45
CA GLN A 3 -2.14 50.90 9.65
C GLN A 3 -3.34 49.97 9.31
N GLN A 4 -3.98 50.14 8.16
CA GLN A 4 -5.07 49.28 7.71
C GLN A 4 -4.54 47.86 7.39
N LEU A 5 -3.39 47.73 6.76
CA LEU A 5 -2.72 46.45 6.50
C LEU A 5 -2.37 45.71 7.80
N LEU A 6 -1.83 46.42 8.79
CA LEU A 6 -1.51 45.84 10.11
C LEU A 6 -2.76 45.37 10.86
N THR A 7 -3.87 46.09 10.73
CA THR A 7 -5.14 45.71 11.34
C THR A 7 -5.72 44.47 10.69
N MET A 8 -5.67 44.38 9.36
CA MET A 8 -6.09 43.18 8.61
C MET A 8 -5.24 41.97 8.99
N GLN A 9 -3.92 42.11 9.04
CA GLN A 9 -3.02 41.00 9.45
C GLN A 9 -3.32 40.52 10.88
N ARG A 10 -3.56 41.44 11.82
CA ARG A 10 -3.93 41.07 13.20
C ARG A 10 -5.27 40.36 13.26
N SER A 11 -6.25 40.77 12.45
CA SER A 11 -7.55 40.11 12.35
C SER A 11 -7.41 38.67 11.79
N GLN A 12 -6.64 38.48 10.72
CA GLN A 12 -6.37 37.16 10.15
C GLN A 12 -5.67 36.22 11.12
N VAL A 13 -4.67 36.70 11.86
CA VAL A 13 -3.97 35.91 12.88
C VAL A 13 -4.90 35.51 14.02
N LYS A 14 -5.82 36.40 14.42
CA LYS A 14 -6.83 36.10 15.46
C LYS A 14 -7.83 35.05 14.98
N GLU A 15 -8.26 35.14 13.74
CA GLU A 15 -9.17 34.17 13.11
C GLU A 15 -8.52 32.80 12.95
N LEU A 16 -7.27 32.74 12.49
CA LEU A 16 -6.48 31.51 12.43
C LEU A 16 -6.31 30.85 13.81
N ARG A 17 -6.02 31.61 14.86
CA ARG A 17 -5.94 31.08 16.23
C ARG A 17 -7.28 30.54 16.71
N SER A 18 -8.39 31.21 16.37
CA SER A 18 -9.73 30.75 16.71
C SER A 18 -10.10 29.45 15.99
N LEU A 19 -9.71 29.31 14.72
CA LEU A 19 -9.89 28.08 13.94
C LEU A 19 -9.04 26.92 14.48
N HIS A 20 -7.79 27.17 14.86
CA HIS A 20 -6.96 26.15 15.51
C HIS A 20 -7.55 25.68 16.84
N ALA A 21 -8.00 26.62 17.68
CA ALA A 21 -8.65 26.26 18.95
C ALA A 21 -9.95 25.44 18.75
N LYS A 22 -10.73 25.73 17.71
CA LYS A 22 -11.91 24.94 17.35
C LYS A 22 -11.53 23.54 16.85
N LEU A 23 -10.47 23.42 16.04
CA LEU A 23 -9.93 22.15 15.59
C LEU A 23 -9.42 21.30 16.76
N ASP A 24 -8.71 21.91 17.72
CA ASP A 24 -8.24 21.23 18.93
C ASP A 24 -9.41 20.76 19.81
N GLN A 25 -10.48 21.57 19.93
CA GLN A 25 -11.70 21.17 20.65
C GLN A 25 -12.45 20.05 19.94
N MET A 26 -12.55 20.08 18.60
CA MET A 26 -13.13 18.99 17.83
C MET A 26 -12.29 17.71 17.96
N SER A 27 -10.97 17.82 17.99
CA SER A 27 -10.04 16.69 18.26
C SER A 27 -10.18 16.14 19.67
N LEU A 28 -10.46 16.98 20.66
CA LEU A 28 -10.71 16.55 22.04
C LEU A 28 -12.09 15.89 22.22
N ASN A 29 -13.10 16.39 21.53
CA ASN A 29 -14.44 15.77 21.55
C ASN A 29 -14.53 14.48 20.73
N SER A 30 -13.68 14.30 19.71
CA SER A 30 -13.58 13.03 18.97
C SER A 30 -12.90 11.91 19.76
N LYS A 31 -12.28 12.20 20.91
CA LYS A 31 -11.74 11.16 21.81
C LYS A 31 -12.81 10.34 22.51
N SER A 32 -14.07 10.78 22.55
CA SER A 32 -15.18 10.00 23.10
C SER A 32 -15.80 9.01 22.10
N ASP A 33 -15.57 9.20 20.80
CA ASP A 33 -16.07 8.35 19.70
C ASP A 33 -14.97 7.55 19.00
N GLN A 34 -13.82 7.37 19.63
CA GLN A 34 -12.90 6.34 19.16
C GLN A 34 -13.63 4.99 19.30
N PRO A 35 -13.86 4.25 18.21
CA PRO A 35 -14.35 2.90 18.35
C PRO A 35 -13.37 2.19 19.29
N ASN A 36 -13.89 1.71 20.41
CA ASN A 36 -13.14 0.90 21.36
C ASN A 36 -12.63 -0.34 20.61
N TYR A 37 -11.43 -0.28 20.07
CA TYR A 37 -10.70 -1.43 19.55
C TYR A 37 -10.23 -2.33 20.71
N THR A 38 -11.02 -2.41 21.78
CA THR A 38 -10.79 -3.34 22.86
C THR A 38 -11.21 -4.73 22.39
N GLY A 39 -10.23 -5.46 21.94
CA GLY A 39 -10.08 -6.92 22.01
C GLY A 39 -11.12 -7.86 21.41
N SER A 40 -12.34 -7.44 21.11
CA SER A 40 -13.41 -8.32 20.64
C SER A 40 -13.97 -8.02 19.25
N ASN A 41 -13.60 -6.90 18.63
CA ASN A 41 -13.91 -6.58 17.24
C ASN A 41 -12.66 -6.73 16.38
N LEU A 42 -12.11 -7.93 16.30
CA LEU A 42 -11.16 -8.29 15.24
C LEU A 42 -11.89 -8.10 13.91
N MET A 43 -11.41 -7.15 13.12
CA MET A 43 -11.90 -6.97 11.75
C MET A 43 -11.61 -8.28 10.99
N GLN A 44 -12.63 -9.09 10.74
CA GLN A 44 -12.49 -10.27 9.90
C GLN A 44 -12.46 -9.83 8.45
N MET A 45 -11.29 -10.00 7.79
CA MET A 45 -11.17 -9.84 6.36
C MET A 45 -11.40 -11.20 5.68
N GLN A 46 -12.31 -11.23 4.72
CA GLN A 46 -12.56 -12.40 3.92
C GLN A 46 -11.76 -12.29 2.62
N PRO A 47 -10.90 -13.26 2.28
CA PRO A 47 -10.23 -13.30 0.99
C PRO A 47 -11.23 -13.42 -0.16
N ILE A 48 -10.97 -12.73 -1.26
CA ILE A 48 -11.75 -12.83 -2.50
C ILE A 48 -11.31 -14.03 -3.35
N GLY A 49 -10.17 -14.63 -3.03
CA GLY A 49 -9.59 -15.79 -3.70
C GLY A 49 -8.17 -16.06 -3.27
N ILE A 50 -7.59 -17.11 -3.80
CA ILE A 50 -6.22 -17.54 -3.54
C ILE A 50 -5.38 -17.36 -4.80
N LEU A 51 -4.29 -16.60 -4.70
CA LEU A 51 -3.36 -16.42 -5.81
C LEU A 51 -2.52 -17.68 -6.02
N ARG A 52 -2.42 -18.12 -7.26
CA ARG A 52 -1.48 -19.15 -7.71
C ARG A 52 -0.38 -18.50 -8.52
N SER A 53 0.85 -18.56 -8.03
CA SER A 53 2.01 -17.93 -8.64
C SER A 53 3.11 -18.94 -8.97
N CYS A 54 4.11 -18.49 -9.72
CA CYS A 54 5.30 -19.28 -10.01
C CYS A 54 6.30 -19.40 -8.84
N PHE A 55 6.01 -18.76 -7.69
CA PHE A 55 6.90 -18.74 -6.54
C PHE A 55 6.35 -19.62 -5.41
N PRO A 56 6.83 -20.88 -5.26
CA PRO A 56 6.28 -21.81 -4.27
C PRO A 56 6.61 -21.40 -2.83
N GLU A 57 7.70 -20.65 -2.63
CA GLU A 57 8.18 -20.30 -1.29
C GLU A 57 8.91 -18.94 -1.28
N LYS A 58 9.21 -18.46 -0.07
CA LYS A 58 9.83 -17.16 0.15
C LYS A 58 11.21 -17.03 -0.52
N ASN A 59 11.99 -18.11 -0.51
CA ASN A 59 13.28 -18.14 -1.18
C ASN A 59 13.06 -18.22 -2.68
N GLY A 60 13.63 -17.28 -3.44
CA GLY A 60 13.40 -17.14 -4.88
C GLY A 60 12.26 -16.23 -5.28
N THR A 61 11.41 -15.80 -4.34
CA THR A 61 10.41 -14.74 -4.62
C THR A 61 11.10 -13.38 -4.69
N PRO A 62 10.94 -12.60 -5.77
CA PRO A 62 11.53 -11.27 -5.88
C PRO A 62 10.93 -10.33 -4.83
N ARG A 63 11.71 -9.32 -4.41
CA ARG A 63 11.25 -8.34 -3.42
C ARG A 63 10.28 -7.31 -4.00
N GLN A 64 10.24 -7.18 -5.31
CA GLN A 64 9.33 -6.31 -6.06
C GLN A 64 9.04 -6.94 -7.43
N GLY A 65 7.81 -6.80 -7.91
CA GLY A 65 7.37 -7.35 -9.19
C GLY A 65 8.17 -6.84 -10.39
N SER A 66 8.66 -5.59 -10.33
CA SER A 66 9.50 -4.99 -11.37
C SER A 66 10.83 -5.72 -11.61
N ILE A 67 11.32 -6.49 -10.63
CA ILE A 67 12.57 -7.28 -10.75
C ILE A 67 12.36 -8.49 -11.68
N CYS A 68 11.15 -9.05 -11.74
CA CYS A 68 10.83 -10.20 -12.58
C CYS A 68 9.53 -9.95 -13.36
N PRO A 69 9.56 -9.13 -14.42
CA PRO A 69 8.35 -8.77 -15.20
C PRO A 69 7.68 -9.96 -15.88
N SER A 70 8.42 -11.03 -16.13
CA SER A 70 7.94 -12.26 -16.77
C SER A 70 7.28 -13.25 -15.80
N SER A 71 7.34 -13.01 -14.49
CA SER A 71 6.67 -13.85 -13.51
C SER A 71 5.17 -13.89 -13.75
N LYS A 72 4.55 -15.05 -13.56
CA LYS A 72 3.13 -15.26 -13.86
C LYS A 72 2.38 -15.70 -12.62
N ALA A 73 1.14 -15.24 -12.54
CA ALA A 73 0.17 -15.71 -11.56
C ALA A 73 -1.23 -15.73 -12.12
N LYS A 74 -2.10 -16.49 -11.48
CA LYS A 74 -3.55 -16.51 -11.72
C LYS A 74 -4.28 -16.38 -10.39
N LEU A 75 -5.35 -15.63 -10.41
CA LEU A 75 -6.25 -15.47 -9.28
C LEU A 75 -7.65 -15.84 -9.73
N LYS A 76 -8.18 -16.90 -9.17
CA LYS A 76 -9.59 -17.24 -9.30
C LYS A 76 -10.37 -16.49 -8.24
N ILE A 77 -11.42 -15.77 -8.65
CA ILE A 77 -12.32 -15.07 -7.71
C ILE A 77 -13.33 -16.10 -7.19
N GLU A 78 -13.36 -16.23 -5.88
CA GLU A 78 -14.25 -17.19 -5.16
C GLU A 78 -15.31 -16.45 -4.34
N TRP A 79 -15.36 -15.11 -4.45
CA TRP A 79 -16.28 -14.28 -3.69
C TRP A 79 -17.57 -14.00 -4.47
N GLY A 80 -18.70 -14.12 -3.77
CA GLY A 80 -20.02 -13.81 -4.32
C GLY A 80 -20.63 -14.95 -5.16
N THR A 81 -21.86 -14.73 -5.61
CA THR A 81 -22.62 -15.70 -6.42
C THR A 81 -22.26 -15.64 -7.90
N ASN A 82 -21.81 -14.48 -8.40
CA ASN A 82 -21.41 -14.24 -9.78
C ASN A 82 -20.06 -13.53 -9.82
N PRO A 83 -18.95 -14.25 -9.61
CA PRO A 83 -17.60 -13.65 -9.58
C PRO A 83 -17.25 -12.90 -10.87
N GLN A 84 -17.72 -13.36 -12.02
CA GLN A 84 -17.49 -12.74 -13.32
C GLN A 84 -17.99 -11.30 -13.38
N HIS A 85 -19.15 -11.01 -12.80
CA HIS A 85 -19.69 -9.64 -12.77
C HIS A 85 -18.84 -8.69 -11.92
N THR A 86 -18.09 -9.21 -10.94
CA THR A 86 -17.18 -8.38 -10.13
C THR A 86 -15.94 -7.95 -10.90
N LEU A 87 -15.65 -8.59 -12.01
CA LEU A 87 -14.50 -8.33 -12.89
C LEU A 87 -14.86 -7.50 -14.13
N GLU A 88 -16.14 -7.25 -14.37
CA GLU A 88 -16.63 -6.52 -15.53
C GLU A 88 -16.01 -5.12 -15.60
N GLY A 89 -15.41 -4.78 -16.74
CA GLY A 89 -14.73 -3.50 -16.99
C GLY A 89 -13.26 -3.45 -16.52
N LEU A 90 -12.81 -4.43 -15.72
CA LEU A 90 -11.42 -4.46 -15.24
C LEU A 90 -10.44 -4.72 -16.40
N GLU A 91 -10.85 -5.40 -17.47
CA GLU A 91 -10.07 -5.69 -18.67
C GLU A 91 -9.60 -4.44 -19.43
N SER A 92 -10.23 -3.29 -19.18
CA SER A 92 -9.83 -2.01 -19.78
C SER A 92 -8.57 -1.39 -19.15
N PHE A 93 -8.11 -1.94 -18.02
CA PHE A 93 -6.93 -1.45 -17.31
C PHE A 93 -5.70 -2.31 -17.62
N SER A 94 -4.54 -1.67 -17.74
CA SER A 94 -3.28 -2.35 -18.00
C SER A 94 -2.65 -2.96 -16.75
N HIS A 95 -2.90 -2.38 -15.58
CA HIS A 95 -2.34 -2.76 -14.29
C HIS A 95 -3.38 -2.72 -13.19
N VAL A 96 -3.13 -3.51 -12.16
CA VAL A 96 -3.97 -3.55 -10.95
C VAL A 96 -3.11 -3.55 -9.70
N TRP A 97 -3.63 -2.90 -8.66
CA TRP A 97 -3.17 -3.07 -7.28
C TRP A 97 -3.75 -4.35 -6.73
N VAL A 98 -2.90 -5.24 -6.24
CA VAL A 98 -3.29 -6.45 -5.52
C VAL A 98 -3.00 -6.26 -4.04
N ILE A 99 -4.03 -6.36 -3.21
CA ILE A 99 -3.98 -6.26 -1.75
C ILE A 99 -4.10 -7.67 -1.19
N PHE A 100 -3.11 -8.10 -0.39
CA PHE A 100 -3.01 -9.48 0.05
C PHE A 100 -2.51 -9.62 1.48
N LEU A 101 -2.68 -10.82 2.05
CA LEU A 101 -2.19 -11.16 3.36
C LEU A 101 -0.81 -11.82 3.27
N PHE A 102 0.17 -11.34 4.03
CA PHE A 102 1.45 -12.04 4.21
C PHE A 102 1.23 -13.26 5.10
N HIS A 103 0.77 -14.37 4.54
CA HIS A 103 0.41 -15.59 5.27
C HIS A 103 1.61 -16.41 5.71
N ALA A 104 2.76 -16.27 5.04
CA ALA A 104 3.97 -17.06 5.28
C ALA A 104 5.01 -16.37 6.20
N ASN A 105 4.57 -15.48 7.10
CA ASN A 105 5.47 -14.72 7.97
C ASN A 105 6.01 -15.48 9.18
N GLY A 106 5.39 -16.62 9.56
CA GLY A 106 5.68 -17.27 10.82
C GLY A 106 5.38 -16.40 12.04
N ASN A 107 5.81 -16.83 13.22
CA ASN A 107 5.59 -16.13 14.49
C ASN A 107 6.73 -15.14 14.81
N ILE A 108 7.13 -14.31 13.85
CA ILE A 108 8.18 -13.31 14.06
C ILE A 108 7.59 -12.08 14.74
N ALA A 109 8.15 -11.73 15.90
CA ALA A 109 7.73 -10.54 16.64
C ALA A 109 7.90 -9.26 15.80
N VAL A 110 6.87 -8.42 15.80
CA VAL A 110 6.89 -7.13 15.12
C VAL A 110 7.84 -6.18 15.85
N LYS A 111 8.78 -5.58 15.13
CA LYS A 111 9.76 -4.63 15.67
C LYS A 111 9.45 -3.22 15.18
N ALA A 112 9.52 -2.23 16.07
CA ALA A 112 9.31 -0.82 15.72
C ALA A 112 10.34 -0.27 14.71
N LYS A 113 11.57 -0.83 14.72
CA LYS A 113 12.63 -0.50 13.76
C LYS A 113 13.22 -1.77 13.17
N ILE A 114 13.43 -1.76 11.88
CA ILE A 114 14.03 -2.87 11.11
C ILE A 114 15.27 -2.39 10.36
N ARG A 115 16.08 -3.34 9.87
CA ARG A 115 17.24 -3.09 9.01
C ARG A 115 16.89 -3.53 7.58
N PRO A 116 16.50 -2.62 6.68
CA PRO A 116 16.31 -2.97 5.28
C PRO A 116 17.66 -3.38 4.67
N PRO A 117 17.72 -4.45 3.86
CA PRO A 117 18.99 -4.93 3.30
C PRO A 117 19.70 -3.90 2.42
N GLN A 118 18.95 -3.00 1.79
CA GLN A 118 19.48 -1.98 0.87
C GLN A 118 20.10 -0.75 1.56
N LEU A 119 20.00 -0.63 2.89
CA LEU A 119 20.44 0.55 3.64
C LEU A 119 21.68 0.29 4.50
N SER A 120 22.60 -0.56 4.06
CA SER A 120 23.93 -0.78 4.72
C SER A 120 23.86 -0.92 6.26
N GLY A 121 22.79 -1.56 6.78
CA GLY A 121 22.61 -1.82 8.20
C GLY A 121 21.93 -0.70 9.00
N GLU A 122 21.59 0.43 8.38
CA GLU A 122 20.84 1.50 9.05
C GLU A 122 19.43 1.03 9.45
N LYS A 123 19.03 1.34 10.68
CA LYS A 123 17.67 1.01 11.17
C LYS A 123 16.69 2.09 10.73
N LYS A 124 15.60 1.68 10.09
CA LYS A 124 14.47 2.53 9.73
C LYS A 124 13.22 2.16 10.52
N GLY A 125 12.32 3.11 10.68
CA GLY A 125 11.01 2.86 11.27
C GLY A 125 10.23 1.84 10.45
N LEU A 126 9.42 1.01 11.10
CA LEU A 126 8.63 -0.04 10.48
C LEU A 126 7.81 0.48 9.27
N PHE A 127 7.11 1.59 9.48
CA PHE A 127 6.19 2.14 8.48
C PHE A 127 6.86 2.89 7.34
N SER A 128 8.16 3.19 7.45
CA SER A 128 8.97 3.71 6.33
C SER A 128 9.52 2.61 5.42
N THR A 129 9.07 1.36 5.59
CA THR A 129 9.53 0.20 4.84
C THR A 129 8.36 -0.65 4.37
N ARG A 130 8.61 -1.56 3.42
CA ARG A 130 7.64 -2.55 2.93
C ARG A 130 7.87 -3.95 3.51
N THR A 131 8.43 -4.05 4.71
CA THR A 131 8.62 -5.35 5.38
C THR A 131 7.27 -6.05 5.58
N PRO A 132 7.21 -7.39 5.43
CA PRO A 132 6.00 -8.18 5.68
C PRO A 132 5.65 -8.30 7.17
N HIS A 133 6.64 -8.13 8.07
CA HIS A 133 6.45 -8.28 9.52
C HIS A 133 5.84 -7.01 10.11
N ARG A 134 4.52 -6.89 10.01
CA ARG A 134 3.72 -5.71 10.40
C ARG A 134 2.63 -6.12 11.39
N PRO A 135 2.08 -5.17 12.20
CA PRO A 135 0.92 -5.45 13.05
C PRO A 135 -0.26 -6.01 12.26
N ASN A 136 -0.53 -5.41 11.10
CA ASN A 136 -1.45 -5.94 10.11
C ASN A 136 -0.61 -6.37 8.90
N PRO A 137 -0.37 -7.67 8.69
CA PRO A 137 0.54 -8.15 7.66
C PRO A 137 -0.08 -8.11 6.26
N ILE A 138 -0.49 -6.91 5.83
CA ILE A 138 -1.11 -6.64 4.53
C ILE A 138 -0.02 -6.22 3.54
N GLY A 139 -0.01 -6.86 2.38
CA GLY A 139 0.83 -6.54 1.25
C GLY A 139 0.08 -5.75 0.19
N LEU A 140 0.84 -5.01 -0.62
CA LEU A 140 0.35 -4.25 -1.76
C LEU A 140 1.36 -4.36 -2.90
N SER A 141 0.93 -4.89 -4.05
CA SER A 141 1.76 -5.01 -5.25
C SER A 141 1.03 -4.44 -6.46
N LEU A 142 1.75 -3.68 -7.27
CA LEU A 142 1.29 -3.26 -8.58
C LEU A 142 1.73 -4.31 -9.61
N VAL A 143 0.78 -4.92 -10.27
CA VAL A 143 1.03 -6.00 -11.23
C VAL A 143 0.34 -5.70 -12.55
N LYS A 144 0.89 -6.25 -13.64
CA LYS A 144 0.28 -6.13 -14.96
C LYS A 144 -0.91 -7.08 -15.07
N LEU A 145 -2.02 -6.59 -15.58
CA LEU A 145 -3.17 -7.39 -15.98
C LEU A 145 -2.93 -7.92 -17.40
N ASP A 146 -2.81 -9.23 -17.54
CA ASP A 146 -2.59 -9.86 -18.85
C ASP A 146 -3.92 -10.14 -19.56
N LYS A 147 -4.85 -10.77 -18.85
CA LYS A 147 -6.21 -11.10 -19.36
C LYS A 147 -7.13 -11.49 -18.21
N ILE A 148 -8.43 -11.54 -18.51
CA ILE A 148 -9.47 -12.11 -17.66
C ILE A 148 -10.20 -13.17 -18.46
N GLU A 149 -10.41 -14.35 -17.88
CA GLU A 149 -11.20 -15.43 -18.44
C GLU A 149 -12.17 -15.90 -17.38
N ASP A 150 -13.44 -15.75 -17.64
CA ASP A 150 -14.52 -16.06 -16.71
C ASP A 150 -14.33 -15.41 -15.32
N ASP A 151 -14.09 -16.21 -14.30
CA ASP A 151 -13.84 -15.79 -12.92
C ASP A 151 -12.35 -15.68 -12.57
N THR A 152 -11.46 -15.78 -13.56
CA THR A 152 -10.01 -15.89 -13.34
C THR A 152 -9.25 -14.73 -13.97
N VAL A 153 -8.43 -14.06 -13.15
CA VAL A 153 -7.54 -12.96 -13.52
C VAL A 153 -6.12 -13.49 -13.71
N TYR A 154 -5.52 -13.23 -14.86
CA TYR A 154 -4.14 -13.59 -15.18
C TYR A 154 -3.23 -12.37 -15.07
N LEU A 155 -2.15 -12.54 -14.34
CA LEU A 155 -1.26 -11.45 -13.90
C LEU A 155 0.19 -11.75 -14.27
N SER A 156 0.98 -10.69 -14.50
CA SER A 156 2.43 -10.77 -14.66
C SER A 156 3.14 -9.67 -13.87
N GLY A 157 4.47 -9.85 -13.68
CA GLY A 157 5.25 -8.97 -12.83
C GLY A 157 4.87 -9.10 -11.35
N VAL A 158 4.59 -10.33 -10.89
CA VAL A 158 4.19 -10.61 -9.51
C VAL A 158 5.38 -10.88 -8.62
N ASP A 159 5.28 -10.49 -7.35
CA ASP A 159 6.24 -10.73 -6.27
C ASP A 159 5.59 -11.43 -5.06
N ILE A 160 4.58 -12.24 -5.35
CA ILE A 160 3.69 -12.82 -4.34
C ILE A 160 3.86 -14.34 -4.35
N ILE A 161 3.99 -14.93 -3.17
CA ILE A 161 4.16 -16.39 -2.97
C ILE A 161 2.89 -17.13 -3.38
N ASP A 162 3.02 -18.34 -3.92
CA ASP A 162 1.90 -19.23 -4.22
C ASP A 162 1.04 -19.50 -2.98
N GLY A 163 -0.27 -19.62 -3.18
CA GLY A 163 -1.22 -19.86 -2.09
C GLY A 163 -1.55 -18.61 -1.26
N THR A 164 -1.13 -17.42 -1.69
CA THR A 164 -1.40 -16.18 -0.94
C THR A 164 -2.87 -15.79 -1.01
N PRO A 165 -3.53 -15.56 0.14
CA PRO A 165 -4.89 -15.02 0.19
C PRO A 165 -4.92 -13.57 -0.31
N ILE A 166 -5.78 -13.30 -1.29
CA ILE A 166 -6.02 -11.96 -1.84
C ILE A 166 -7.24 -11.35 -1.16
N LEU A 167 -7.07 -10.14 -0.65
CA LEU A 167 -8.11 -9.41 0.08
C LEU A 167 -8.91 -8.49 -0.85
N ASP A 168 -8.25 -7.90 -1.86
CA ASP A 168 -8.88 -6.96 -2.77
C ASP A 168 -8.04 -6.77 -4.06
N ILE A 169 -8.68 -6.29 -5.12
CA ILE A 169 -8.05 -5.83 -6.36
C ILE A 169 -8.61 -4.45 -6.68
N LYS A 170 -7.73 -3.52 -7.07
CA LYS A 170 -8.14 -2.19 -7.54
C LYS A 170 -7.45 -1.87 -8.86
N PRO A 171 -8.13 -1.23 -9.82
CA PRO A 171 -7.49 -0.77 -11.04
C PRO A 171 -6.42 0.28 -10.72
N TYR A 172 -5.31 0.25 -11.44
CA TYR A 172 -4.33 1.33 -11.41
C TYR A 172 -4.78 2.46 -12.33
N ILE A 173 -4.96 3.65 -11.76
CA ILE A 173 -5.40 4.85 -12.46
C ILE A 173 -4.30 5.91 -12.37
N PRO A 174 -3.49 6.13 -13.45
CA PRO A 174 -2.34 7.04 -13.41
C PRO A 174 -2.68 8.43 -12.87
N ALA A 175 -3.85 8.95 -13.20
CA ALA A 175 -4.30 10.28 -12.76
C ALA A 175 -4.43 10.39 -11.23
N PHE A 176 -4.67 9.27 -10.53
CA PHE A 176 -4.84 9.24 -9.07
C PHE A 176 -3.64 8.60 -8.35
N ASP A 177 -3.02 7.60 -8.99
CA ASP A 177 -1.98 6.78 -8.36
C ASP A 177 -0.56 7.29 -8.61
N ASN A 178 -0.37 8.18 -9.59
CA ASN A 178 0.93 8.76 -9.89
C ASN A 178 1.04 10.20 -9.37
N PRO A 179 1.75 10.43 -8.24
CA PRO A 179 1.90 11.77 -7.66
C PRO A 179 2.55 12.79 -8.60
N THR A 180 3.38 12.33 -9.55
CA THR A 180 4.06 13.24 -10.49
C THR A 180 3.11 13.89 -11.50
N LEU A 181 1.93 13.30 -11.70
CA LEU A 181 0.87 13.87 -12.53
C LEU A 181 -0.02 14.86 -11.76
N HIS A 182 0.14 14.94 -10.44
CA HIS A 182 -0.59 15.87 -9.59
C HIS A 182 0.24 17.14 -9.34
N PRO A 183 -0.22 18.33 -9.78
CA PRO A 183 0.53 19.58 -9.66
C PRO A 183 0.78 20.03 -8.20
N LEU A 184 0.06 19.45 -7.23
CA LEU A 184 0.15 19.80 -5.81
C LEU A 184 1.05 18.87 -4.99
N VAL A 185 1.53 17.76 -5.56
CA VAL A 185 2.35 16.78 -4.85
C VAL A 185 3.76 16.83 -5.43
N GLN A 186 4.70 17.41 -4.68
CA GLN A 186 6.12 17.27 -5.00
C GLN A 186 6.59 15.89 -4.53
N PRO A 187 7.07 15.02 -5.44
CA PRO A 187 7.60 13.73 -5.03
C PRO A 187 8.83 13.95 -4.15
N HIS A 188 8.84 13.37 -2.95
CA HIS A 188 10.04 13.30 -2.14
C HIS A 188 11.09 12.49 -2.91
N PRO A 189 12.34 12.98 -3.05
CA PRO A 189 13.37 12.21 -3.74
C PRO A 189 13.54 10.85 -3.06
N LEU A 190 13.40 9.79 -3.86
CA LEU A 190 13.69 8.45 -3.39
C LEU A 190 15.16 8.40 -2.94
N PRO A 191 15.49 7.78 -1.81
CA PRO A 191 16.88 7.50 -1.51
C PRO A 191 17.44 6.67 -2.67
N ILE A 192 18.36 7.27 -3.41
CA ILE A 192 19.06 6.62 -4.53
C ILE A 192 19.77 5.40 -3.91
N ALA A 193 19.40 4.21 -4.36
CA ALA A 193 20.21 3.03 -4.08
C ALA A 193 21.61 3.35 -4.60
N LYS A 194 22.62 3.30 -3.74
CA LYS A 194 24.01 3.37 -4.18
C LYS A 194 24.19 2.21 -5.12
N GLU A 195 24.44 2.48 -6.39
CA GLU A 195 24.94 1.49 -7.33
C GLU A 195 26.19 0.90 -6.70
N ASP A 196 26.21 -0.41 -6.48
CA ASP A 196 27.39 -1.15 -6.10
C ASP A 196 28.36 -1.03 -7.28
N GLN A 197 29.24 -0.01 -7.22
CA GLN A 197 30.46 0.01 -8.01
C GLN A 197 31.38 -1.07 -7.45
N ASN A 198 31.16 -2.30 -7.86
CA ASN A 198 32.11 -3.39 -7.76
C ASN A 198 32.09 -4.20 -9.05
N ASP A 199 32.44 -3.52 -10.16
CA ASP A 199 33.12 -4.16 -11.27
C ASP A 199 34.61 -3.94 -11.06
N ASN A 200 35.27 -4.88 -10.38
CA ASN A 200 36.68 -5.17 -10.59
C ASN A 200 37.01 -6.54 -10.06
N ILE A 201 37.40 -7.36 -11.02
CA ILE A 201 38.19 -8.60 -11.08
C ILE A 201 37.33 -9.85 -11.32
#